data_d9fcb9847da017ee9abdfeef4a601005
#
_entry.id   d9fcb9847da017ee9abdfeef4a601005
#
_cell.length_a   1.000
_cell.length_b   1.000
_cell.length_c   1.000
_cell.angle_alpha   90.00
_cell.angle_beta   90.00
_cell.angle_gamma   90.00
#
_symmetry.space_group_name_H-M   'P 1'
#
loop_
_entity.id
_entity.type
_entity.pdbx_description
1 polymer ?
#
loop_
_entity_poly.entity_id
_entity_poly.type
_entity_poly.pdbx_seq_one_letter_code
_entity_poly.pdbx_strand_id
1 'polypeptide(L)'
;MRATLRERELNEPLPIYAPRRQPLPNTRIYAQHLLEESRRLILGQAGLTLVLINDDQLRRQLTSSLAAEFGRRVVHESTAPESNGVVTCNWDWWLEHQEQLPAPAQLIVGMLPIASLDNPLTSARVERMKQQGEDWFRTLLLPEALSLIPTAIAPLRRSGGRLAILDGRLRGRSWGDQVLNRLEPWIPLQRLLPE
;
A
#
# COMPACT_ATOMS: atom_id res chain seq x y z
N MET A 1 -23.20 20.89 6.51
CA MET A 1 -23.05 19.54 7.05
C MET A 1 -22.03 18.68 6.30
N ARG A 2 -22.05 18.61 4.96
CA ARG A 2 -21.05 17.82 4.20
C ARG A 2 -19.62 18.35 4.28
N ALA A 3 -19.43 19.69 4.34
CA ALA A 3 -18.11 20.31 4.48
C ALA A 3 -17.49 20.02 5.86
N THR A 4 -18.28 20.04 6.92
CA THR A 4 -17.81 19.81 8.29
C THR A 4 -17.40 18.35 8.54
N LEU A 5 -18.05 17.39 7.87
CA LEU A 5 -17.68 15.98 7.92
C LEU A 5 -16.36 15.73 7.15
N ARG A 6 -16.17 16.38 5.99
CA ARG A 6 -14.92 16.31 5.24
C ARG A 6 -13.73 16.92 6.00
N GLU A 7 -13.95 18.03 6.68
CA GLU A 7 -12.92 18.65 7.52
C GLU A 7 -12.55 17.78 8.71
N ARG A 8 -13.53 17.08 9.32
CA ARG A 8 -13.27 16.11 10.39
C ARG A 8 -12.48 14.89 9.89
N GLU A 9 -12.87 14.34 8.75
CA GLU A 9 -12.17 13.19 8.12
C GLU A 9 -10.72 13.54 7.77
N LEU A 10 -10.43 14.75 7.32
CA LEU A 10 -9.09 15.21 6.96
C LEU A 10 -8.22 15.54 8.19
N ASN A 11 -8.84 15.79 9.34
CA ASN A 11 -8.13 16.20 10.55
C ASN A 11 -7.91 15.06 11.56
N GLU A 12 -8.57 13.90 11.37
CA GLU A 12 -8.31 12.74 12.21
C GLU A 12 -7.02 12.05 11.78
N PRO A 13 -6.10 11.75 12.74
CA PRO A 13 -4.86 11.09 12.40
C PRO A 13 -5.10 9.68 11.86
N LEU A 14 -4.46 9.36 10.75
CA LEU A 14 -4.49 8.03 10.17
C LEU A 14 -3.58 7.09 10.99
N PRO A 15 -4.11 5.99 11.54
CA PRO A 15 -3.27 5.00 12.21
C PRO A 15 -2.41 4.27 11.17
N ILE A 16 -1.09 4.28 11.36
CA ILE A 16 -0.14 3.63 10.46
C ILE A 16 0.70 2.59 11.22
N TYR A 17 0.63 1.34 10.74
CA TYR A 17 1.53 0.28 11.15
C TYR A 17 2.68 0.19 10.14
N ALA A 18 3.88 0.56 10.59
CA ALA A 18 5.09 0.51 9.78
C ALA A 18 6.27 0.15 10.67
N PRO A 19 6.55 -1.15 10.88
CA PRO A 19 7.68 -1.59 11.70
C PRO A 19 8.99 -0.95 11.25
N ARG A 20 9.85 -0.58 12.20
CA ARG A 20 11.11 0.10 11.91
C ARG A 20 12.10 -0.78 11.14
N ARG A 21 12.06 -2.08 11.39
CA ARG A 21 12.96 -3.05 10.77
C ARG A 21 12.19 -3.96 9.85
N GLN A 22 12.23 -3.64 8.57
CA GLN A 22 11.61 -4.45 7.54
C GLN A 22 12.61 -4.70 6.41
N PRO A 23 12.55 -5.88 5.76
CA PRO A 23 13.41 -6.17 4.62
C PRO A 23 13.08 -5.27 3.43
N LEU A 24 14.07 -5.09 2.57
CA LEU A 24 13.87 -4.40 1.30
C LEU A 24 13.23 -5.35 0.28
N PRO A 25 12.43 -4.82 -0.67
CA PRO A 25 11.71 -5.65 -1.65
C PRO A 25 12.59 -6.54 -2.53
N ASN A 26 13.87 -6.21 -2.70
CA ASN A 26 14.79 -6.98 -3.52
C ASN A 26 15.50 -8.11 -2.76
N THR A 27 15.11 -8.40 -1.53
CA THR A 27 15.71 -9.46 -0.73
C THR A 27 14.90 -10.75 -0.82
N ARG A 28 15.57 -11.90 -0.58
CA ARG A 28 14.91 -13.22 -0.63
C ARG A 28 13.85 -13.41 0.44
N ILE A 29 14.02 -12.74 1.58
CA ILE A 29 13.11 -12.88 2.72
C ILE A 29 11.84 -12.02 2.58
N TYR A 30 11.76 -11.19 1.56
CA TYR A 30 10.66 -10.23 1.43
C TYR A 30 9.30 -10.90 1.24
N ALA A 31 9.22 -11.93 0.39
CA ALA A 31 7.97 -12.66 0.18
C ALA A 31 7.43 -13.28 1.48
N GLN A 32 8.31 -13.88 2.27
CA GLN A 32 7.94 -14.47 3.56
C GLN A 32 7.52 -13.39 4.56
N HIS A 33 8.21 -12.28 4.60
CA HIS A 33 7.86 -11.13 5.42
C HIS A 33 6.45 -10.61 5.10
N LEU A 34 6.13 -10.42 3.81
CA LEU A 34 4.81 -9.98 3.38
C LEU A 34 3.72 -10.96 3.81
N LEU A 35 3.97 -12.26 3.67
CA LEU A 35 3.01 -13.28 4.07
C LEU A 35 2.75 -13.25 5.57
N GLU A 36 3.80 -13.26 6.39
CA GLU A 36 3.67 -13.28 7.85
C GLU A 36 2.97 -12.04 8.38
N GLU A 37 3.37 -10.86 7.93
CA GLU A 37 2.78 -9.61 8.37
C GLU A 37 1.34 -9.45 7.87
N SER A 38 1.08 -9.81 6.62
CA SER A 38 -0.29 -9.77 6.06
C SER A 38 -1.23 -10.70 6.80
N ARG A 39 -0.80 -11.91 7.15
CA ARG A 39 -1.60 -12.85 7.95
C ARG A 39 -2.01 -12.25 9.29
N ARG A 40 -1.05 -11.69 10.01
CA ARG A 40 -1.30 -11.05 11.32
C ARG A 40 -2.28 -9.90 11.21
N LEU A 41 -2.12 -9.06 10.19
CA LEU A 41 -2.99 -7.92 9.93
C LEU A 41 -4.42 -8.38 9.59
N ILE A 42 -4.56 -9.40 8.76
CA ILE A 42 -5.87 -9.95 8.37
C ILE A 42 -6.57 -10.60 9.56
N LEU A 43 -5.84 -11.38 10.36
CA LEU A 43 -6.39 -12.03 11.57
C LEU A 43 -6.83 -10.99 12.61
N GLY A 44 -6.17 -9.86 12.67
CA GLY A 44 -6.48 -8.80 13.64
C GLY A 44 -7.56 -7.81 13.19
N GLN A 45 -8.24 -8.05 12.07
CA GLN A 45 -9.20 -7.09 11.52
C GLN A 45 -10.41 -7.78 10.93
N ALA A 46 -11.59 -7.37 11.42
CA ALA A 46 -12.88 -7.81 10.88
C ALA A 46 -13.38 -6.77 9.87
N GLY A 47 -13.21 -6.98 8.60
CA GLY A 47 -13.65 -6.08 7.56
C GLY A 47 -12.82 -6.26 6.29
N LEU A 48 -13.05 -5.40 5.32
CA LEU A 48 -12.36 -5.49 4.03
C LEU A 48 -10.90 -5.06 4.14
N THR A 49 -10.01 -5.89 3.62
CA THR A 49 -8.57 -5.61 3.52
C THR A 49 -8.18 -5.48 2.06
N LEU A 50 -7.51 -4.40 1.70
CA LEU A 50 -6.86 -4.24 0.40
C LEU A 50 -5.36 -4.44 0.55
N VAL A 51 -4.74 -5.17 -0.38
CA VAL A 51 -3.29 -5.40 -0.42
C VAL A 51 -2.75 -4.92 -1.76
N LEU A 52 -1.90 -3.90 -1.72
CA LEU A 52 -1.36 -3.24 -2.93
C LEU A 52 0.08 -3.68 -3.19
N ILE A 53 0.30 -4.33 -4.32
CA ILE A 53 1.64 -4.78 -4.76
C ILE A 53 1.71 -4.67 -6.28
N ASN A 54 2.67 -3.90 -6.81
CA ASN A 54 2.85 -3.75 -8.25
C ASN A 54 3.67 -4.86 -8.91
N ASP A 55 4.51 -5.56 -8.14
CA ASP A 55 5.25 -6.72 -8.66
C ASP A 55 4.30 -7.89 -8.88
N ASP A 56 4.13 -8.31 -10.14
CA ASP A 56 3.16 -9.33 -10.52
C ASP A 56 3.46 -10.70 -9.91
N GLN A 57 4.71 -11.11 -9.90
CA GLN A 57 5.11 -12.40 -9.35
C GLN A 57 4.89 -12.45 -7.84
N LEU A 58 5.33 -11.42 -7.14
CA LEU A 58 5.17 -11.30 -5.70
C LEU A 58 3.70 -11.26 -5.30
N ARG A 59 2.88 -10.50 -6.05
CA ARG A 59 1.44 -10.40 -5.82
C ARG A 59 0.74 -11.75 -5.99
N ARG A 60 1.06 -12.49 -7.07
CA ARG A 60 0.50 -13.82 -7.32
C ARG A 60 0.88 -14.80 -6.21
N GLN A 61 2.13 -14.79 -5.81
CA GLN A 61 2.63 -15.67 -4.75
C GLN A 61 1.93 -15.38 -3.42
N LEU A 62 1.81 -14.11 -3.04
CA LEU A 62 1.12 -13.71 -1.82
C LEU A 62 -0.37 -14.08 -1.88
N THR A 63 -1.03 -13.81 -3.00
CA THR A 63 -2.45 -14.15 -3.20
C THR A 63 -2.70 -15.64 -3.01
N SER A 64 -1.88 -16.49 -3.63
CA SER A 64 -1.96 -17.95 -3.46
C SER A 64 -1.77 -18.39 -2.03
N SER A 65 -0.77 -17.86 -1.35
CA SER A 65 -0.47 -18.22 0.03
C SER A 65 -1.56 -17.77 1.00
N LEU A 66 -2.12 -16.58 0.81
CA LEU A 66 -3.24 -16.10 1.60
C LEU A 66 -4.51 -16.92 1.34
N ALA A 67 -4.78 -17.27 0.08
CA ALA A 67 -5.93 -18.09 -0.28
C ALA A 67 -5.85 -19.50 0.31
N ALA A 68 -4.65 -20.05 0.43
CA ALA A 68 -4.45 -21.35 1.08
C ALA A 68 -4.89 -21.34 2.56
N GLU A 69 -4.79 -20.19 3.23
CA GLU A 69 -5.17 -20.06 4.64
C GLU A 69 -6.60 -19.52 4.83
N PHE A 70 -6.97 -18.49 4.07
CA PHE A 70 -8.23 -17.77 4.25
C PHE A 70 -9.33 -18.18 3.24
N GLY A 71 -8.98 -19.04 2.28
CA GLY A 71 -9.93 -19.58 1.31
C GLY A 71 -10.51 -18.52 0.38
N ARG A 72 -11.81 -18.64 0.11
CA ARG A 72 -12.53 -17.77 -0.84
C ARG A 72 -12.70 -16.32 -0.40
N ARG A 73 -12.33 -15.97 0.83
CA ARG A 73 -12.25 -14.57 1.27
C ARG A 73 -11.21 -13.79 0.45
N VAL A 74 -10.18 -14.48 -0.05
CA VAL A 74 -9.09 -13.88 -0.81
C VAL A 74 -9.45 -13.89 -2.29
N VAL A 75 -9.52 -12.70 -2.88
CA VAL A 75 -9.79 -12.51 -4.31
C VAL A 75 -8.74 -11.56 -4.89
N HIS A 76 -8.46 -11.75 -6.17
CA HIS A 76 -7.55 -10.89 -6.91
C HIS A 76 -8.34 -9.95 -7.81
N GLU A 77 -8.13 -8.64 -7.64
CA GLU A 77 -8.70 -7.58 -8.48
C GLU A 77 -10.21 -7.79 -8.76
N SER A 78 -10.98 -7.98 -7.69
CA SER A 78 -12.43 -8.16 -7.77
C SER A 78 -13.16 -7.02 -7.05
N THR A 79 -14.21 -6.50 -7.65
CA THR A 79 -15.05 -5.45 -7.09
C THR A 79 -16.22 -5.99 -6.25
N ALA A 80 -16.33 -7.31 -6.10
CA ALA A 80 -17.37 -7.97 -5.34
C ALA A 80 -16.80 -8.90 -4.25
N PRO A 81 -15.94 -8.38 -3.35
CA PRO A 81 -15.42 -9.18 -2.24
C PRO A 81 -16.49 -9.45 -1.18
N GLU A 82 -16.25 -10.45 -0.35
CA GLU A 82 -17.01 -10.65 0.89
C GLU A 82 -16.77 -9.47 1.85
N SER A 83 -17.66 -9.27 2.82
CA SER A 83 -17.55 -8.16 3.78
C SER A 83 -16.27 -8.20 4.62
N ASN A 84 -15.75 -9.41 4.89
CA ASN A 84 -14.48 -9.65 5.55
C ASN A 84 -13.39 -10.11 4.56
N GLY A 85 -13.55 -9.75 3.29
CA GLY A 85 -12.70 -10.18 2.21
C GLY A 85 -11.32 -9.56 2.23
N VAL A 86 -10.43 -10.17 1.45
CA VAL A 86 -9.08 -9.68 1.18
C VAL A 86 -8.93 -9.56 -0.33
N VAL A 87 -8.70 -8.35 -0.81
CA VAL A 87 -8.49 -8.08 -2.23
C VAL A 87 -7.02 -7.75 -2.46
N THR A 88 -6.34 -8.58 -3.23
CA THR A 88 -4.98 -8.28 -3.71
C THR A 88 -5.05 -7.63 -5.08
N CYS A 89 -4.28 -6.59 -5.29
CA CYS A 89 -4.31 -5.83 -6.53
C CYS A 89 -3.03 -5.03 -6.73
N ASN A 90 -2.86 -4.49 -7.94
CA ASN A 90 -1.86 -3.47 -8.17
C ASN A 90 -2.42 -2.07 -7.82
N TRP A 91 -1.55 -1.07 -7.77
CA TRP A 91 -1.93 0.29 -7.43
C TRP A 91 -2.89 0.90 -8.44
N ASP A 92 -2.67 0.68 -9.74
CA ASP A 92 -3.53 1.24 -10.79
C ASP A 92 -4.96 0.69 -10.69
N TRP A 93 -5.08 -0.62 -10.46
CA TRP A 93 -6.38 -1.24 -10.28
C TRP A 93 -7.15 -0.63 -9.11
N TRP A 94 -6.49 -0.45 -7.96
CA TRP A 94 -7.11 0.15 -6.78
C TRP A 94 -7.56 1.58 -7.06
N LEU A 95 -6.73 2.40 -7.68
CA LEU A 95 -7.06 3.79 -8.00
C LEU A 95 -8.24 3.89 -8.97
N GLU A 96 -8.35 2.96 -9.91
CA GLU A 96 -9.45 2.93 -10.89
C GLU A 96 -10.77 2.42 -10.30
N HIS A 97 -10.72 1.49 -9.34
CA HIS A 97 -11.90 0.75 -8.88
C HIS A 97 -12.30 1.07 -7.44
N GLN A 98 -11.58 1.92 -6.74
CA GLN A 98 -11.82 2.15 -5.31
C GLN A 98 -13.24 2.65 -5.00
N GLU A 99 -13.87 3.37 -5.91
CA GLU A 99 -15.25 3.85 -5.72
C GLU A 99 -16.31 2.75 -5.91
N GLN A 100 -15.94 1.62 -6.48
CA GLN A 100 -16.82 0.46 -6.68
C GLN A 100 -16.79 -0.51 -5.50
N LEU A 101 -15.89 -0.30 -4.54
CA LEU A 101 -15.73 -1.12 -3.36
C LEU A 101 -16.23 -0.40 -2.11
N PRO A 102 -16.69 -1.15 -1.10
CA PRO A 102 -16.87 -0.56 0.22
C PRO A 102 -15.55 0.03 0.72
N ALA A 103 -15.62 1.06 1.55
CA ALA A 103 -14.42 1.61 2.16
C ALA A 103 -13.72 0.54 3.03
N PRO A 104 -12.42 0.30 2.83
CA PRO A 104 -11.73 -0.78 3.52
C PRO A 104 -11.52 -0.45 5.00
N ALA A 105 -11.50 -1.51 5.83
CA ALA A 105 -11.10 -1.39 7.23
C ALA A 105 -9.58 -1.29 7.40
N GLN A 106 -8.83 -1.81 6.44
CA GLN A 106 -7.38 -1.64 6.36
C GLN A 106 -6.87 -1.72 4.93
N LEU A 107 -5.79 -0.99 4.70
CA LEU A 107 -5.04 -1.02 3.46
C LEU A 107 -3.62 -1.46 3.77
N ILE A 108 -3.15 -2.50 3.12
CA ILE A 108 -1.78 -3.01 3.26
C ILE A 108 -0.99 -2.61 2.02
N VAL A 109 0.01 -1.77 2.21
CA VAL A 109 0.99 -1.45 1.17
C VAL A 109 2.10 -2.49 1.23
N GLY A 110 2.00 -3.50 0.38
CA GLY A 110 3.03 -4.52 0.25
C GLY A 110 4.30 -4.01 -0.43
N MET A 111 4.13 -3.09 -1.37
CA MET A 111 5.22 -2.32 -1.98
C MET A 111 4.74 -0.90 -2.26
N LEU A 112 5.59 0.07 -1.97
CA LEU A 112 5.38 1.47 -2.37
C LEU A 112 5.35 1.58 -3.91
N PRO A 113 4.57 2.52 -4.48
CA PRO A 113 4.31 2.57 -5.92
C PRO A 113 5.46 3.19 -6.73
N ILE A 114 6.69 2.84 -6.39
CA ILE A 114 7.87 3.25 -7.19
C ILE A 114 7.90 2.40 -8.45
N ALA A 115 7.88 3.03 -9.62
CA ALA A 115 7.90 2.32 -10.88
C ALA A 115 9.17 1.48 -11.04
N SER A 116 9.02 0.26 -11.58
CA SER A 116 10.12 -0.67 -11.76
C SER A 116 10.92 -0.34 -13.01
N LEU A 117 12.26 -0.41 -12.89
CA LEU A 117 13.17 -0.28 -14.04
C LEU A 117 13.09 -1.50 -14.97
N ASP A 118 12.48 -2.60 -14.54
CA ASP A 118 12.22 -3.76 -15.38
C ASP A 118 11.09 -3.51 -16.40
N ASN A 119 10.26 -2.49 -16.16
CA ASN A 119 9.26 -2.06 -17.12
C ASN A 119 9.94 -1.30 -18.27
N PRO A 120 9.78 -1.75 -19.55
CA PRO A 120 10.48 -1.13 -20.68
C PRO A 120 10.17 0.36 -20.86
N LEU A 121 8.93 0.77 -20.61
CA LEU A 121 8.53 2.16 -20.73
C LEU A 121 9.22 3.04 -19.66
N THR A 122 9.23 2.56 -18.42
CA THR A 122 9.92 3.26 -17.31
C THR A 122 11.41 3.32 -17.58
N SER A 123 12.02 2.21 -18.01
CA SER A 123 13.44 2.14 -18.34
C SER A 123 13.80 3.13 -19.45
N ALA A 124 13.00 3.26 -20.49
CA ALA A 124 13.22 4.20 -21.59
C ALA A 124 13.15 5.66 -21.11
N ARG A 125 12.18 5.99 -20.26
CA ARG A 125 12.05 7.34 -19.68
C ARG A 125 13.25 7.70 -18.81
N VAL A 126 13.69 6.77 -17.97
CA VAL A 126 14.85 6.94 -17.10
C VAL A 126 16.13 7.11 -17.92
N GLU A 127 16.32 6.30 -18.97
CA GLU A 127 17.49 6.40 -19.84
C GLU A 127 17.59 7.77 -20.53
N ARG A 128 16.45 8.29 -20.98
CA ARG A 128 16.38 9.65 -21.56
C ARG A 128 16.84 10.71 -20.54
N MET A 129 16.40 10.60 -19.31
CA MET A 129 16.77 11.55 -18.25
C MET A 129 18.24 11.43 -17.87
N LYS A 130 18.79 10.21 -17.85
CA LYS A 130 20.24 10.00 -17.66
C LYS A 130 21.06 10.69 -18.73
N GLN A 131 20.63 10.61 -19.99
CA GLN A 131 21.30 11.28 -21.11
C GLN A 131 21.30 12.81 -20.96
N GLN A 132 20.28 13.37 -20.29
CA GLN A 132 20.16 14.80 -20.01
C GLN A 132 20.86 15.22 -18.71
N GLY A 133 21.49 14.29 -17.99
CA GLY A 133 22.16 14.55 -16.74
C GLY A 133 21.24 14.83 -15.56
N GLU A 134 19.96 14.42 -15.64
CA GLU A 134 18.97 14.66 -14.60
C GLU A 134 18.94 13.54 -13.56
N ASP A 135 18.57 13.90 -12.32
CA ASP A 135 18.28 12.93 -11.25
C ASP A 135 16.90 12.29 -11.51
N TRP A 136 16.88 11.21 -12.26
CA TRP A 136 15.67 10.54 -12.71
C TRP A 136 14.81 10.00 -11.55
N PHE A 137 15.42 9.60 -10.45
CA PHE A 137 14.67 9.10 -9.31
C PHE A 137 13.90 10.23 -8.61
N ARG A 138 14.60 11.32 -8.24
CA ARG A 138 14.01 12.44 -7.52
C ARG A 138 13.12 13.33 -8.39
N THR A 139 13.37 13.36 -9.68
CA THR A 139 12.64 14.22 -10.63
C THR A 139 11.44 13.50 -11.25
N LEU A 140 11.50 12.18 -11.41
CA LEU A 140 10.47 11.42 -12.09
C LEU A 140 9.81 10.37 -11.20
N LEU A 141 10.55 9.35 -10.77
CA LEU A 141 9.95 8.18 -10.12
C LEU A 141 9.36 8.49 -8.76
N LEU A 142 10.06 9.24 -7.93
CA LEU A 142 9.59 9.57 -6.59
C LEU A 142 8.37 10.52 -6.62
N PRO A 143 8.36 11.64 -7.37
CA PRO A 143 7.18 12.49 -7.45
C PRO A 143 5.93 11.77 -7.98
N GLU A 144 6.08 10.92 -8.98
CA GLU A 144 4.95 10.11 -9.50
C GLU A 144 4.38 9.19 -8.41
N ALA A 145 5.25 8.48 -7.69
CA ALA A 145 4.83 7.61 -6.60
C ALA A 145 4.12 8.40 -5.49
N LEU A 146 4.69 9.53 -5.07
CA LEU A 146 4.11 10.37 -4.02
C LEU A 146 2.74 10.92 -4.41
N SER A 147 2.52 11.21 -5.69
CA SER A 147 1.24 11.74 -6.18
C SER A 147 0.09 10.75 -6.04
N LEU A 148 0.37 9.45 -6.03
CA LEU A 148 -0.64 8.40 -5.93
C LEU A 148 -1.16 8.17 -4.51
N ILE A 149 -0.35 8.50 -3.50
CA ILE A 149 -0.61 8.13 -2.12
C ILE A 149 -1.89 8.79 -1.55
N PRO A 150 -2.11 10.11 -1.67
CA PRO A 150 -3.30 10.71 -1.08
C PRO A 150 -4.61 10.14 -1.63
N THR A 151 -4.67 9.89 -2.94
CA THR A 151 -5.85 9.30 -3.57
C THR A 151 -6.08 7.86 -3.11
N ALA A 152 -5.00 7.08 -3.00
CA ALA A 152 -5.10 5.67 -2.60
C ALA A 152 -5.64 5.50 -1.18
N ILE A 153 -5.29 6.40 -0.25
CA ILE A 153 -5.72 6.31 1.15
C ILE A 153 -7.04 7.03 1.45
N ALA A 154 -7.58 7.79 0.51
CA ALA A 154 -8.79 8.57 0.74
C ALA A 154 -9.97 7.73 1.24
N PRO A 155 -10.28 6.55 0.65
CA PRO A 155 -11.35 5.69 1.19
C PRO A 155 -11.06 5.22 2.61
N LEU A 156 -9.81 4.98 2.95
CA LEU A 156 -9.40 4.54 4.28
C LEU A 156 -9.65 5.63 5.33
N ARG A 157 -9.38 6.89 4.99
CA ARG A 157 -9.69 8.02 5.88
C ARG A 157 -11.19 8.16 6.13
N ARG A 158 -12.02 7.92 5.11
CA ARG A 158 -13.48 7.95 5.25
C ARG A 158 -14.01 6.85 6.16
N SER A 159 -13.41 5.66 6.12
CA SER A 159 -13.83 4.52 6.93
C SER A 159 -13.30 4.57 8.37
N GLY A 160 -12.32 5.41 8.65
CA GLY A 160 -11.59 5.37 9.91
C GLY A 160 -10.71 4.14 10.07
N GLY A 161 -10.32 3.53 8.96
CA GLY A 161 -9.47 2.33 8.94
C GLY A 161 -8.00 2.62 9.19
N ARG A 162 -7.18 1.57 9.16
CA ARG A 162 -5.74 1.65 9.39
C ARG A 162 -4.94 1.35 8.13
N LEU A 163 -3.76 1.96 8.03
CA LEU A 163 -2.79 1.72 6.97
C LEU A 163 -1.63 0.89 7.52
N ALA A 164 -1.21 -0.12 6.77
CA ALA A 164 0.03 -0.85 7.04
C ALA A 164 0.98 -0.65 5.87
N ILE A 165 2.24 -0.32 6.14
CA ILE A 165 3.28 -0.19 5.13
C ILE A 165 4.36 -1.21 5.45
N LEU A 166 4.49 -2.24 4.61
CA LEU A 166 5.39 -3.36 4.83
C LEU A 166 6.69 -3.24 4.03
N ASP A 167 6.83 -2.19 3.24
CA ASP A 167 7.98 -1.93 2.41
C ASP A 167 9.13 -1.32 3.24
N GLY A 168 10.24 -2.05 3.35
CA GLY A 168 11.39 -1.63 4.15
C GLY A 168 12.05 -0.34 3.66
N ARG A 169 11.76 0.10 2.44
CA ARG A 169 12.28 1.37 1.91
C ARG A 169 11.74 2.58 2.67
N LEU A 170 10.57 2.47 3.28
CA LEU A 170 9.97 3.57 4.04
C LEU A 170 10.89 4.07 5.16
N ARG A 171 11.52 3.14 5.88
CA ARG A 171 12.43 3.46 6.99
C ARG A 171 13.90 3.36 6.59
N GLY A 172 14.20 2.59 5.53
CA GLY A 172 15.56 2.32 5.09
C GLY A 172 16.13 3.28 4.04
N ARG A 173 15.29 4.16 3.49
CA ARG A 173 15.71 5.12 2.46
C ARG A 173 15.48 6.55 2.93
N SER A 174 16.34 7.46 2.50
CA SER A 174 16.29 8.88 2.88
C SER A 174 14.99 9.58 2.43
N TRP A 175 14.38 9.09 1.36
CA TRP A 175 13.13 9.65 0.83
C TRP A 175 11.87 9.16 1.54
N GLY A 176 11.99 8.19 2.46
CA GLY A 176 10.83 7.63 3.19
C GLY A 176 10.04 8.67 3.95
N ASP A 177 10.69 9.69 4.49
CA ASP A 177 10.02 10.78 5.19
C ASP A 177 9.07 11.57 4.28
N GLN A 178 9.37 11.66 2.99
CA GLN A 178 8.49 12.31 2.02
C GLN A 178 7.19 11.52 1.82
N VAL A 179 7.25 10.19 1.91
CA VAL A 179 6.05 9.33 1.89
C VAL A 179 5.19 9.63 3.13
N LEU A 180 5.80 9.65 4.31
CA LEU A 180 5.09 9.94 5.56
C LEU A 180 4.49 11.34 5.57
N ASN A 181 5.15 12.33 4.97
CA ASN A 181 4.61 13.68 4.84
C ASN A 181 3.31 13.71 4.01
N ARG A 182 3.21 12.86 2.98
CA ARG A 182 1.98 12.75 2.18
C ARG A 182 0.84 12.06 2.91
N LEU A 183 1.13 11.42 4.05
CA LEU A 183 0.15 10.72 4.88
C LEU A 183 -0.30 11.55 6.09
N GLU A 184 0.24 12.75 6.27
CA GLU A 184 -0.17 13.62 7.38
C GLU A 184 -1.67 14.02 7.30
N PRO A 185 -2.42 14.11 8.43
CA PRO A 185 -1.98 13.74 9.77
C PRO A 185 -2.04 12.21 9.99
N TRP A 186 -1.07 11.68 10.71
CA TRP A 186 -1.01 10.25 11.03
C TRP A 186 -0.44 10.00 12.42
N ILE A 187 -0.73 8.81 12.99
CA ILE A 187 -0.18 8.34 14.25
C ILE A 187 0.38 6.92 14.07
N PRO A 188 1.48 6.59 14.76
CA PRO A 188 2.01 5.23 14.67
C PRO A 188 1.17 4.23 15.44
N LEU A 189 0.97 3.04 14.85
CA LEU A 189 0.50 1.84 15.53
C LEU A 189 1.71 0.96 15.85
N GLN A 190 1.90 0.67 17.11
CA GLN A 190 3.02 -0.16 17.56
C GLN A 190 2.65 -1.62 17.74
N ARG A 191 1.36 -1.92 17.96
CA ARG A 191 0.85 -3.27 18.18
C ARG A 191 -0.38 -3.52 17.32
N LEU A 192 -0.48 -4.73 16.78
CA LEU A 192 -1.57 -5.12 15.89
C LEU A 192 -2.78 -5.72 16.62
N LEU A 193 -2.56 -6.31 17.78
CA LEU A 193 -3.60 -6.98 18.54
C LEU A 193 -3.82 -6.25 19.86
N PRO A 194 -5.09 -6.10 20.29
CA PRO A 194 -5.35 -5.73 21.67
C PRO A 194 -4.80 -6.83 22.59
N GLU A 195 -4.19 -6.42 23.66
CA GLU A 195 -3.77 -7.35 24.71
C GLU A 195 -4.99 -7.99 25.38
#